data_8c51fee864abb6e59c8a3cc8a60818d2
#
_entry.id   8c51fee864abb6e59c8a3cc8a60818d2
#
_cell.length_a   1.000
_cell.length_b   1.000
_cell.length_c   1.000
_cell.angle_alpha   90.00
_cell.angle_beta   90.00
_cell.angle_gamma   90.00
#
_symmetry.space_group_name_H-M   'P 1'
#
loop_
_entity.id
_entity.type
_entity.pdbx_description
1 polymer ?
#
loop_
_entity_poly.entity_id
_entity_poly.type
_entity_poly.pdbx_seq_one_letter_code
_entity_poly.pdbx_strand_id
1 'polypeptide(L)'
;MVKIPSLQDPTLLALDEALEKAQKTDRRRYLGASAIGESCERKLWLNFRWAKRSFIEAAGIRRIEDGHRGETVLAGWLRLIPGVDLSTEKEPGAQHNFLDFGGHFRGNCDGLITGLIQSPKRLHVWECKVVNEQKHKKLHALKMSKGEDNALLEWDPIYYAQAQIYMHYFKADRHYLTAGSPGLRDLVSVRTPYVQADAEKFIAKAKRIIFNNRPASKISENPAWYECKFCSFHGMCHNGELPREKSCRTCMYSTPQPEGTWKCEKHDYLLTDDAQAQGCGDHLFHPDLVPGEQTDYGEGWVEYTLSDGSKWLDGKN
;
A
#
# COMPACT_ATOMS: atom_id res chain seq x y z
N MET A 1 -18.72 9.94 -37.60
CA MET A 1 -18.16 10.98 -36.70
C MET A 1 -16.71 11.19 -37.05
N VAL A 2 -16.33 12.39 -37.45
CA VAL A 2 -14.91 12.73 -37.68
C VAL A 2 -14.22 12.73 -36.33
N LYS A 3 -13.19 11.88 -36.14
CA LYS A 3 -12.34 11.92 -34.92
C LYS A 3 -11.62 13.27 -34.89
N ILE A 4 -11.92 14.09 -33.88
CA ILE A 4 -11.11 15.28 -33.62
C ILE A 4 -9.68 14.79 -33.34
N PRO A 5 -8.65 15.27 -34.05
CA PRO A 5 -7.27 14.87 -33.79
C PRO A 5 -6.92 15.18 -32.32
N SER A 6 -6.27 14.24 -31.67
CA SER A 6 -5.71 14.50 -30.32
C SER A 6 -4.73 15.66 -30.43
N LEU A 7 -4.88 16.69 -29.59
CA LEU A 7 -3.91 17.78 -29.44
C LEU A 7 -2.61 17.33 -28.73
N GLN A 8 -2.52 16.05 -28.36
CA GLN A 8 -1.34 15.52 -27.66
C GLN A 8 -0.22 15.20 -28.66
N ASP A 9 0.98 15.58 -28.28
CA ASP A 9 2.18 15.26 -29.04
C ASP A 9 2.37 13.73 -29.14
N PRO A 10 2.49 13.15 -30.36
CA PRO A 10 2.66 11.70 -30.53
C PRO A 10 3.89 11.14 -29.82
N THR A 11 4.96 11.92 -29.70
CA THR A 11 6.18 11.52 -28.99
C THR A 11 5.91 11.38 -27.47
N LEU A 12 5.14 12.29 -26.89
CA LEU A 12 4.78 12.22 -25.48
C LEU A 12 3.83 11.05 -25.19
N LEU A 13 2.93 10.72 -26.11
CA LEU A 13 2.09 9.51 -26.00
C LEU A 13 2.95 8.24 -26.04
N ALA A 14 3.89 8.17 -26.98
CA ALA A 14 4.82 7.03 -27.06
C ALA A 14 5.73 6.92 -25.83
N LEU A 15 6.13 8.04 -25.23
CA LEU A 15 6.86 8.06 -23.95
C LEU A 15 6.02 7.47 -22.81
N ASP A 16 4.77 7.88 -22.69
CA ASP A 16 3.87 7.37 -21.66
C ASP A 16 3.65 5.85 -21.80
N GLU A 17 3.40 5.37 -23.01
CA GLU A 17 3.31 3.94 -23.29
C GLU A 17 4.61 3.17 -22.95
N ALA A 18 5.77 3.76 -23.25
CA ALA A 18 7.06 3.14 -22.95
C ALA A 18 7.29 3.03 -21.44
N LEU A 19 6.96 4.08 -20.66
CA LEU A 19 7.04 4.07 -19.21
C LEU A 19 6.12 3.00 -18.58
N GLU A 20 4.89 2.89 -19.10
CA GLU A 20 3.92 1.91 -18.63
C GLU A 20 4.34 0.47 -18.95
N LYS A 21 4.94 0.23 -20.12
CA LYS A 21 5.49 -1.09 -20.49
C LYS A 21 6.74 -1.47 -19.70
N ALA A 22 7.56 -0.49 -19.34
CA ALA A 22 8.81 -0.71 -18.61
C ALA A 22 8.60 -0.97 -17.10
N GLN A 23 7.40 -0.71 -16.57
CA GLN A 23 7.15 -0.92 -15.14
C GLN A 23 7.28 -2.41 -14.79
N LYS A 24 7.92 -2.68 -13.64
CA LYS A 24 8.01 -4.02 -13.11
C LYS A 24 6.61 -4.47 -12.64
N THR A 25 6.23 -5.66 -13.06
CA THR A 25 4.93 -6.26 -12.70
C THR A 25 4.98 -7.04 -11.38
N ASP A 26 6.06 -6.92 -10.62
CA ASP A 26 6.24 -7.63 -9.37
C ASP A 26 5.17 -7.26 -8.37
N ARG A 27 4.49 -8.27 -7.86
CA ARG A 27 3.44 -8.09 -6.85
C ARG A 27 4.08 -7.97 -5.47
N ARG A 28 3.66 -6.96 -4.70
CA ARG A 28 4.09 -6.85 -3.31
C ARG A 28 3.62 -8.09 -2.52
N ARG A 29 4.59 -8.80 -1.92
CA ARG A 29 4.33 -10.07 -1.22
C ARG A 29 3.90 -9.90 0.24
N TYR A 30 3.84 -8.67 0.73
CA TYR A 30 3.57 -8.32 2.12
C TYR A 30 2.59 -7.15 2.22
N LEU A 31 1.93 -7.05 3.35
CA LEU A 31 1.18 -5.85 3.73
C LEU A 31 2.18 -4.77 4.13
N GLY A 32 2.19 -3.65 3.43
CA GLY A 32 3.13 -2.56 3.70
C GLY A 32 2.62 -1.61 4.78
N ALA A 33 3.50 -1.14 5.66
CA ALA A 33 3.20 -0.11 6.65
C ALA A 33 2.65 1.17 6.00
N SER A 34 3.11 1.50 4.79
CA SER A 34 2.64 2.67 4.02
C SER A 34 1.16 2.62 3.61
N ALA A 35 0.51 1.46 3.73
CA ALA A 35 -0.90 1.31 3.39
C ALA A 35 -1.79 1.05 4.62
N ILE A 36 -1.21 0.78 5.81
CA ILE A 36 -1.99 0.33 6.97
C ILE A 36 -3.02 1.34 7.46
N GLY A 37 -2.82 2.62 7.17
CA GLY A 37 -3.75 3.71 7.48
C GLY A 37 -5.00 3.77 6.60
N GLU A 38 -5.07 3.00 5.49
CA GLU A 38 -6.27 2.92 4.65
C GLU A 38 -7.50 2.58 5.47
N SER A 39 -8.58 3.32 5.29
CA SER A 39 -9.83 3.15 6.04
C SER A 39 -10.51 1.81 5.75
N CYS A 40 -10.46 1.35 4.50
CA CYS A 40 -11.08 0.11 4.03
C CYS A 40 -10.16 -1.11 4.24
N GLU A 41 -10.42 -1.91 5.30
CA GLU A 41 -9.67 -3.15 5.56
C GLU A 41 -9.88 -4.19 4.44
N ARG A 42 -11.06 -4.21 3.79
CA ARG A 42 -11.33 -5.08 2.63
C ARG A 42 -10.38 -4.78 1.47
N LYS A 43 -10.11 -3.51 1.17
CA LYS A 43 -9.13 -3.10 0.15
C LYS A 43 -7.74 -3.66 0.45
N LEU A 44 -7.31 -3.59 1.72
CA LEU A 44 -6.01 -4.12 2.14
C LEU A 44 -5.93 -5.63 2.01
N TRP A 45 -6.99 -6.35 2.39
CA TRP A 45 -7.08 -7.80 2.25
C TRP A 45 -7.04 -8.24 0.78
N LEU A 46 -7.81 -7.57 -0.11
CA LEU A 46 -7.80 -7.83 -1.55
C LEU A 46 -6.42 -7.60 -2.17
N ASN A 47 -5.72 -6.54 -1.77
CA ASN A 47 -4.34 -6.29 -2.18
C ASN A 47 -3.36 -7.36 -1.68
N PHE A 48 -3.47 -7.76 -0.42
CA PHE A 48 -2.61 -8.79 0.18
C PHE A 48 -2.80 -10.15 -0.51
N ARG A 49 -4.02 -10.47 -0.97
CA ARG A 49 -4.33 -11.68 -1.73
C ARG A 49 -4.16 -11.54 -3.24
N TRP A 50 -3.62 -10.42 -3.73
CA TRP A 50 -3.39 -10.18 -5.16
C TRP A 50 -4.63 -10.30 -6.04
N ALA A 51 -5.79 -9.95 -5.52
CA ALA A 51 -7.07 -10.09 -6.21
C ALA A 51 -7.15 -9.32 -7.54
N LYS A 52 -6.31 -8.31 -7.72
CA LYS A 52 -6.16 -7.55 -8.97
C LYS A 52 -4.71 -7.11 -9.16
N ARG A 53 -4.25 -7.06 -10.39
CA ARG A 53 -2.95 -6.43 -10.70
C ARG A 53 -3.06 -4.92 -10.52
N SER A 54 -2.11 -4.33 -9.83
CA SER A 54 -1.94 -2.88 -9.83
C SER A 54 -1.30 -2.47 -11.15
N PHE A 55 -1.88 -1.45 -11.76
CA PHE A 55 -1.32 -0.75 -12.91
C PHE A 55 -1.10 0.71 -12.51
N ILE A 56 0.05 1.24 -12.84
CA ILE A 56 0.39 2.63 -12.56
C ILE A 56 0.50 3.35 -13.90
N GLU A 57 -0.34 4.35 -14.10
CA GLU A 57 -0.27 5.20 -15.29
C GLU A 57 1.05 5.99 -15.31
N ALA A 58 1.51 6.36 -16.49
CA ALA A 58 2.79 7.06 -16.71
C ALA A 58 2.95 8.30 -15.81
N ALA A 59 1.87 9.07 -15.62
CA ALA A 59 1.88 10.21 -14.70
C ALA A 59 2.13 9.80 -13.23
N GLY A 60 1.68 8.62 -12.84
CA GLY A 60 1.95 8.03 -11.53
C GLY A 60 3.42 7.62 -11.38
N ILE A 61 3.99 7.01 -12.42
CA ILE A 61 5.41 6.62 -12.47
C ILE A 61 6.30 7.85 -12.30
N ARG A 62 6.04 8.91 -13.06
CA ARG A 62 6.80 10.18 -12.94
C ARG A 62 6.71 10.79 -11.54
N ARG A 63 5.54 10.72 -10.88
CA ARG A 63 5.40 11.20 -9.49
C ARG A 63 6.19 10.38 -8.48
N ILE A 64 6.27 9.06 -8.67
CA ILE A 64 7.08 8.17 -7.82
C ILE A 64 8.57 8.51 -7.99
N GLU A 65 9.03 8.68 -9.22
CA GLU A 65 10.41 9.06 -9.51
C GLU A 65 10.78 10.44 -8.96
N ASP A 66 9.86 11.42 -9.04
CA ASP A 66 10.07 12.73 -8.44
C ASP A 66 10.18 12.64 -6.91
N GLY A 67 9.39 11.77 -6.28
CA GLY A 67 9.50 11.45 -4.86
C GLY A 67 10.87 10.89 -4.48
N HIS A 68 11.38 9.89 -5.19
CA HIS A 68 12.69 9.29 -4.93
C HIS A 68 13.84 10.29 -5.11
N ARG A 69 13.78 11.13 -6.16
CA ARG A 69 14.78 12.21 -6.34
C ARG A 69 14.73 13.21 -5.21
N GLY A 70 13.52 13.62 -4.80
CA GLY A 70 13.34 14.56 -3.69
C GLY A 70 13.85 14.03 -2.37
N GLU A 71 13.62 12.75 -2.05
CA GLU A 71 14.16 12.07 -0.87
C GLU A 71 15.68 12.15 -0.83
N THR A 72 16.34 11.76 -1.92
CA THR A 72 17.81 11.79 -2.03
C THR A 72 18.39 13.19 -1.83
N VAL A 73 17.79 14.19 -2.49
CA VAL A 73 18.23 15.58 -2.41
C VAL A 73 18.05 16.14 -1.00
N LEU A 74 16.87 15.93 -0.41
CA LEU A 74 16.56 16.46 0.92
C LEU A 74 17.40 15.79 2.01
N ALA A 75 17.67 14.48 1.91
CA ALA A 75 18.60 13.79 2.80
C ALA A 75 20.00 14.41 2.74
N GLY A 76 20.48 14.73 1.51
CA GLY A 76 21.74 15.43 1.31
C GLY A 76 21.77 16.79 1.99
N TRP A 77 20.71 17.58 1.87
CA TRP A 77 20.62 18.90 2.51
C TRP A 77 20.56 18.82 4.05
N LEU A 78 19.82 17.88 4.61
CA LEU A 78 19.76 17.69 6.07
C LEU A 78 21.12 17.35 6.66
N ARG A 79 21.94 16.58 5.95
CA ARG A 79 23.32 16.23 6.36
C ARG A 79 24.31 17.42 6.33
N LEU A 80 23.95 18.54 5.68
CA LEU A 80 24.77 19.76 5.72
C LEU A 80 24.63 20.51 7.03
N ILE A 81 23.62 20.23 7.85
CA ILE A 81 23.37 20.93 9.12
C ILE A 81 24.35 20.39 10.18
N PRO A 82 25.21 21.23 10.78
CA PRO A 82 26.11 20.77 11.81
C PRO A 82 25.39 20.13 12.99
N GLY A 83 25.84 18.90 13.36
CA GLY A 83 25.26 18.13 14.45
C GLY A 83 24.04 17.29 14.08
N VAL A 84 23.52 17.38 12.86
CA VAL A 84 22.50 16.45 12.36
C VAL A 84 23.20 15.17 11.88
N ASP A 85 22.72 14.04 12.38
CA ASP A 85 23.10 12.71 11.93
C ASP A 85 21.87 12.02 11.33
N LEU A 86 21.89 11.79 10.00
CA LEU A 86 20.83 11.14 9.25
C LEU A 86 21.34 9.86 8.58
N SER A 87 20.89 8.72 9.08
CA SER A 87 21.10 7.40 8.49
C SER A 87 19.91 7.00 7.62
N THR A 88 20.10 6.85 6.31
CA THR A 88 19.09 6.40 5.35
C THR A 88 19.20 4.92 5.04
N GLU A 89 20.29 4.28 5.42
CA GLU A 89 20.57 2.87 5.17
C GLU A 89 21.07 2.20 6.45
N LYS A 90 20.61 0.98 6.70
CA LYS A 90 21.13 0.11 7.75
C LYS A 90 22.47 -0.48 7.35
N GLU A 91 22.59 -0.87 6.09
CA GLU A 91 23.78 -1.39 5.43
C GLU A 91 23.79 -0.85 4.00
N PRO A 92 24.94 -0.76 3.30
CA PRO A 92 25.01 -0.23 1.95
C PRO A 92 23.98 -0.86 0.99
N GLY A 93 23.07 -0.05 0.45
CA GLY A 93 22.00 -0.47 -0.44
C GLY A 93 20.77 -1.06 0.25
N ALA A 94 20.70 -1.09 1.59
CA ALA A 94 19.57 -1.62 2.35
C ALA A 94 18.99 -0.55 3.28
N GLN A 95 17.77 -0.11 3.00
CA GLN A 95 17.05 0.83 3.87
C GLN A 95 16.80 0.24 5.27
N HIS A 96 16.62 1.09 6.27
CA HIS A 96 16.09 0.69 7.57
C HIS A 96 14.72 0.06 7.40
N ASN A 97 14.56 -1.18 7.85
CA ASN A 97 13.30 -1.93 7.70
C ASN A 97 12.90 -2.63 8.98
N PHE A 98 11.62 -2.95 9.09
CA PHE A 98 11.10 -3.90 10.05
C PHE A 98 10.35 -5.04 9.35
N LEU A 99 10.29 -6.18 10.03
CA LEU A 99 9.56 -7.37 9.63
C LEU A 99 8.74 -7.85 10.82
N ASP A 100 7.44 -8.10 10.62
CA ASP A 100 6.58 -8.70 11.61
C ASP A 100 5.67 -9.76 10.96
N PHE A 101 5.06 -10.62 11.77
CA PHE A 101 4.27 -11.76 11.30
C PHE A 101 5.01 -12.61 10.27
N GLY A 102 6.27 -12.98 10.59
CA GLY A 102 7.14 -13.72 9.69
C GLY A 102 7.53 -12.97 8.41
N GLY A 103 7.27 -11.66 8.36
CA GLY A 103 7.50 -10.81 7.19
C GLY A 103 6.26 -10.60 6.30
N HIS A 104 5.09 -11.05 6.72
CA HIS A 104 3.83 -10.67 6.07
C HIS A 104 3.48 -9.20 6.29
N PHE A 105 4.00 -8.56 7.34
CA PHE A 105 3.91 -7.13 7.59
C PHE A 105 5.31 -6.53 7.56
N ARG A 106 5.53 -5.53 6.71
CA ARG A 106 6.86 -4.91 6.52
C ARG A 106 6.76 -3.42 6.27
N GLY A 107 7.86 -2.72 6.54
CA GLY A 107 8.02 -1.34 6.13
C GLY A 107 9.49 -0.95 6.08
N ASN A 108 9.81 -0.07 5.13
CA ASN A 108 11.10 0.60 5.03
C ASN A 108 10.87 2.07 5.35
N CYS A 109 11.65 2.66 6.24
CA CYS A 109 11.61 4.11 6.49
C CYS A 109 12.69 4.81 5.67
N ASP A 110 12.47 6.08 5.38
CA ASP A 110 13.41 6.89 4.60
C ASP A 110 14.68 7.19 5.39
N GLY A 111 14.60 7.20 6.73
CA GLY A 111 15.77 7.31 7.58
C GLY A 111 15.50 7.41 9.08
N LEU A 112 16.60 7.35 9.83
CA LEU A 112 16.66 7.62 11.27
C LEU A 112 17.53 8.83 11.48
N ILE A 113 17.02 9.85 12.21
CA ILE A 113 17.69 11.14 12.36
C ILE A 113 17.80 11.55 13.83
N THR A 114 18.99 12.04 14.23
CA THR A 114 19.26 12.72 15.49
C THR A 114 19.89 14.09 15.23
N GLY A 115 20.09 14.89 16.26
CA GLY A 115 20.73 16.20 16.11
C GLY A 115 19.81 17.30 15.58
N LEU A 116 18.49 17.07 15.47
CA LEU A 116 17.57 18.15 15.10
C LEU A 116 17.69 19.32 16.08
N ILE A 117 17.80 20.55 15.60
CA ILE A 117 18.04 21.75 16.41
C ILE A 117 17.04 21.87 17.57
N GLN A 118 15.76 21.61 17.30
CA GLN A 118 14.67 21.68 18.28
C GLN A 118 14.58 20.45 19.19
N SER A 119 15.37 19.40 18.95
CA SER A 119 15.34 18.15 19.73
C SER A 119 16.63 17.31 19.52
N PRO A 120 17.81 17.85 19.91
CA PRO A 120 19.10 17.32 19.47
C PRO A 120 19.44 15.92 20.01
N LYS A 121 18.85 15.54 21.14
CA LYS A 121 19.17 14.25 21.80
C LYS A 121 18.20 13.12 21.46
N ARG A 122 17.11 13.41 20.74
CA ARG A 122 16.06 12.40 20.48
C ARG A 122 16.24 11.76 19.12
N LEU A 123 15.99 10.47 19.06
CA LEU A 123 15.87 9.73 17.80
C LEU A 123 14.50 10.04 17.18
N HIS A 124 14.49 10.36 15.89
CA HIS A 124 13.30 10.50 15.09
C HIS A 124 13.33 9.52 13.92
N VAL A 125 12.18 9.00 13.54
CA VAL A 125 12.00 8.43 12.20
C VAL A 125 11.85 9.60 11.24
N TRP A 126 12.70 9.67 10.23
CA TRP A 126 12.60 10.66 9.17
C TRP A 126 11.79 10.10 7.99
N GLU A 127 10.93 10.93 7.44
CA GLU A 127 10.13 10.63 6.25
C GLU A 127 10.11 11.83 5.32
N CYS A 128 10.33 11.60 4.02
CA CYS A 128 10.29 12.61 2.98
C CYS A 128 9.03 12.44 2.12
N LYS A 129 8.34 13.53 1.82
CA LYS A 129 7.24 13.53 0.86
C LYS A 129 7.36 14.69 -0.10
N VAL A 130 7.39 14.40 -1.41
CA VAL A 130 7.18 15.40 -2.46
C VAL A 130 5.71 15.39 -2.83
N VAL A 131 5.04 16.51 -2.63
CA VAL A 131 3.58 16.62 -2.80
C VAL A 131 3.22 17.83 -3.65
N ASN A 132 2.01 17.81 -4.24
CA ASN A 132 1.55 18.97 -5.00
C ASN A 132 1.40 20.22 -4.10
N GLU A 133 1.37 21.38 -4.72
CA GLU A 133 1.25 22.69 -4.06
C GLU A 133 0.08 22.78 -3.08
N GLN A 134 -1.07 22.22 -3.43
CA GLN A 134 -2.27 22.28 -2.56
C GLN A 134 -2.06 21.47 -1.30
N LYS A 135 -1.53 20.23 -1.44
CA LYS A 135 -1.25 19.35 -0.30
C LYS A 135 -0.14 19.92 0.59
N HIS A 136 0.88 20.56 -0.01
CA HIS A 136 1.94 21.26 0.72
C HIS A 136 1.37 22.43 1.53
N LYS A 137 0.60 23.34 0.91
CA LYS A 137 -0.04 24.48 1.60
C LYS A 137 -0.99 24.02 2.71
N LYS A 138 -1.75 22.93 2.49
CA LYS A 138 -2.62 22.33 3.53
C LYS A 138 -1.80 21.94 4.76
N LEU A 139 -0.66 21.25 4.60
CA LEU A 139 0.20 20.87 5.73
C LEU A 139 0.70 22.08 6.51
N HIS A 140 1.16 23.11 5.80
CA HIS A 140 1.61 24.34 6.42
C HIS A 140 0.48 25.00 7.25
N ALA A 141 -0.72 25.12 6.69
CA ALA A 141 -1.86 25.71 7.38
C ALA A 141 -2.27 24.88 8.62
N LEU A 142 -2.25 23.57 8.53
CA LEU A 142 -2.53 22.68 9.66
C LEU A 142 -1.46 22.79 10.75
N LYS A 143 -0.20 22.87 10.40
CA LYS A 143 0.88 23.12 11.37
C LYS A 143 0.64 24.41 12.16
N MET A 144 0.24 25.47 11.48
CA MET A 144 -0.03 26.77 12.12
C MET A 144 -1.29 26.77 13.00
N SER A 145 -2.34 26.06 12.59
CA SER A 145 -3.65 26.09 13.28
C SER A 145 -3.81 25.02 14.35
N LYS A 146 -3.20 23.84 14.19
CA LYS A 146 -3.37 22.65 15.06
C LYS A 146 -2.11 22.32 15.86
N GLY A 147 -1.00 22.99 15.55
CA GLY A 147 0.30 22.67 16.11
C GLY A 147 0.97 21.49 15.41
N GLU A 148 2.25 21.36 15.63
CA GLU A 148 3.14 20.41 14.99
C GLU A 148 2.73 18.94 15.29
N ASP A 149 2.33 18.66 16.53
CA ASP A 149 2.03 17.31 17.01
C ASP A 149 0.76 16.71 16.38
N ASN A 150 -0.21 17.55 15.98
CA ASN A 150 -1.51 17.09 15.45
C ASN A 150 -1.63 17.23 13.93
N ALA A 151 -0.73 18.00 13.31
CA ALA A 151 -0.86 18.35 11.89
C ALA A 151 -0.87 17.13 10.96
N LEU A 152 -0.03 16.12 11.23
CA LEU A 152 0.09 14.94 10.37
C LEU A 152 -1.19 14.12 10.33
N LEU A 153 -1.83 13.88 11.46
CA LEU A 153 -3.09 13.12 11.55
C LEU A 153 -4.20 13.79 10.73
N GLU A 154 -4.33 15.11 10.85
CA GLU A 154 -5.34 15.90 10.12
C GLU A 154 -5.01 16.05 8.63
N TRP A 155 -3.73 16.02 8.29
CA TRP A 155 -3.27 16.16 6.91
C TRP A 155 -3.45 14.88 6.10
N ASP A 156 -2.98 13.77 6.65
CA ASP A 156 -3.03 12.46 5.99
C ASP A 156 -2.99 11.32 7.03
N PRO A 157 -4.16 10.74 7.37
CA PRO A 157 -4.24 9.64 8.33
C PRO A 157 -3.43 8.40 7.92
N ILE A 158 -3.18 8.19 6.63
CA ILE A 158 -2.37 7.06 6.15
C ILE A 158 -0.91 7.28 6.51
N TYR A 159 -0.38 8.48 6.30
CA TYR A 159 0.98 8.82 6.71
C TYR A 159 1.15 8.86 8.22
N TYR A 160 0.10 9.28 8.95
CA TYR A 160 0.11 9.19 10.42
C TYR A 160 0.23 7.74 10.90
N ALA A 161 -0.54 6.83 10.33
CA ALA A 161 -0.47 5.42 10.68
C ALA A 161 0.91 4.82 10.35
N GLN A 162 1.47 5.14 9.20
CA GLN A 162 2.83 4.77 8.81
C GLN A 162 3.86 5.27 9.83
N ALA A 163 3.76 6.53 10.23
CA ALA A 163 4.64 7.14 11.21
C ALA A 163 4.58 6.44 12.58
N GLN A 164 3.37 6.12 13.08
CA GLN A 164 3.19 5.41 14.35
C GLN A 164 3.81 4.00 14.31
N ILE A 165 3.63 3.28 13.21
CA ILE A 165 4.23 1.95 12.99
C ILE A 165 5.75 2.05 12.99
N TYR A 166 6.33 2.98 12.25
CA TYR A 166 7.79 3.11 12.21
C TYR A 166 8.37 3.52 13.56
N MET A 167 7.76 4.46 14.27
CA MET A 167 8.20 4.81 15.62
C MET A 167 8.17 3.62 16.57
N HIS A 168 7.13 2.77 16.47
CA HIS A 168 7.01 1.55 17.28
C HIS A 168 8.19 0.59 17.07
N TYR A 169 8.47 0.25 15.80
CA TYR A 169 9.50 -0.75 15.48
C TYR A 169 10.92 -0.22 15.61
N PHE A 170 11.17 1.05 15.31
CA PHE A 170 12.48 1.67 15.44
C PHE A 170 12.75 2.27 16.83
N LYS A 171 11.78 2.15 17.75
CA LYS A 171 11.91 2.67 19.12
C LYS A 171 12.21 4.16 19.18
N ALA A 172 11.60 4.92 18.27
CA ALA A 172 11.74 6.37 18.21
C ALA A 172 10.56 7.05 18.92
N ASP A 173 10.86 8.10 19.69
CA ASP A 173 9.83 8.87 20.41
C ASP A 173 9.03 9.80 19.50
N ARG A 174 9.59 10.15 18.34
CA ARG A 174 9.01 11.10 17.40
C ARG A 174 9.27 10.73 15.97
N HIS A 175 8.37 11.18 15.12
CA HIS A 175 8.51 11.16 13.67
C HIS A 175 8.80 12.58 13.18
N TYR A 176 9.70 12.73 12.22
CA TYR A 176 10.03 13.99 11.56
C TYR A 176 9.69 13.90 10.08
N LEU A 177 8.51 14.40 9.72
CA LEU A 177 8.11 14.53 8.33
C LEU A 177 8.69 15.81 7.76
N THR A 178 9.32 15.71 6.59
CA THR A 178 9.67 16.85 5.74
C THR A 178 8.92 16.72 4.42
N ALA A 179 8.05 17.68 4.12
CA ALA A 179 7.30 17.72 2.87
C ALA A 179 7.80 18.87 1.99
N GLY A 180 8.13 18.52 0.73
CA GLY A 180 8.51 19.48 -0.29
C GLY A 180 7.39 19.69 -1.31
N SER A 181 7.28 20.92 -1.84
CA SER A 181 6.54 21.20 -3.07
C SER A 181 7.27 20.58 -4.28
N PRO A 182 6.66 20.51 -5.48
CA PRO A 182 7.34 19.98 -6.65
C PRO A 182 8.67 20.65 -6.92
N GLY A 183 9.73 19.84 -7.07
CA GLY A 183 11.11 20.32 -7.20
C GLY A 183 11.72 20.86 -5.91
N LEU A 184 11.14 20.60 -4.74
CA LEU A 184 11.61 20.99 -3.40
C LEU A 184 11.82 22.52 -3.23
N ARG A 185 11.04 23.35 -3.93
CA ARG A 185 11.17 24.81 -3.87
C ARG A 185 10.76 25.37 -2.52
N ASP A 186 9.72 24.78 -1.93
CA ASP A 186 9.23 25.13 -0.60
C ASP A 186 9.23 23.89 0.29
N LEU A 187 9.62 24.05 1.53
CA LEU A 187 9.70 22.98 2.51
C LEU A 187 8.83 23.28 3.73
N VAL A 188 8.15 22.28 4.22
CA VAL A 188 7.46 22.30 5.51
C VAL A 188 7.77 21.01 6.27
N SER A 189 7.95 21.13 7.59
CA SER A 189 8.17 19.95 8.44
C SER A 189 7.22 19.93 9.61
N VAL A 190 6.89 18.72 10.07
CA VAL A 190 6.12 18.49 11.31
C VAL A 190 6.75 17.34 12.10
N ARG A 191 6.68 17.43 13.43
CA ARG A 191 7.15 16.39 14.35
C ARG A 191 5.96 15.77 15.08
N THR A 192 5.67 14.53 14.78
CA THR A 192 4.55 13.80 15.38
C THR A 192 5.03 12.95 16.54
N PRO A 193 4.39 12.99 17.73
CA PRO A 193 4.76 12.14 18.85
C PRO A 193 4.34 10.68 18.60
N TYR A 194 5.06 9.76 19.23
CA TYR A 194 4.64 8.36 19.30
C TYR A 194 3.46 8.20 20.25
N VAL A 195 2.43 7.49 19.78
CA VAL A 195 1.24 7.12 20.55
C VAL A 195 1.12 5.60 20.51
N GLN A 196 1.50 4.94 21.59
CA GLN A 196 1.56 3.49 21.69
C GLN A 196 0.22 2.82 21.31
N ALA A 197 -0.89 3.34 21.83
CA ALA A 197 -2.23 2.79 21.57
C ALA A 197 -2.59 2.82 20.07
N ASP A 198 -2.19 3.86 19.34
CA ASP A 198 -2.43 3.94 17.90
C ASP A 198 -1.57 2.94 17.13
N ALA A 199 -0.28 2.82 17.48
CA ALA A 199 0.60 1.84 16.87
C ALA A 199 0.07 0.40 17.07
N GLU A 200 -0.29 0.05 18.30
CA GLU A 200 -0.87 -1.26 18.65
C GLU A 200 -2.18 -1.54 17.89
N LYS A 201 -3.05 -0.53 17.74
CA LYS A 201 -4.27 -0.62 16.93
C LYS A 201 -3.96 -0.94 15.46
N PHE A 202 -2.95 -0.29 14.86
CA PHE A 202 -2.56 -0.56 13.47
C PHE A 202 -1.88 -1.92 13.31
N ILE A 203 -1.09 -2.37 14.28
CA ILE A 203 -0.50 -3.72 14.31
C ILE A 203 -1.59 -4.78 14.41
N ALA A 204 -2.57 -4.60 15.30
CA ALA A 204 -3.72 -5.50 15.42
C ALA A 204 -4.55 -5.53 14.12
N LYS A 205 -4.70 -4.38 13.44
CA LYS A 205 -5.32 -4.31 12.12
C LYS A 205 -4.55 -5.11 11.08
N ALA A 206 -3.22 -4.98 11.03
CA ALA A 206 -2.38 -5.75 10.12
C ALA A 206 -2.54 -7.25 10.36
N LYS A 207 -2.52 -7.69 11.63
CA LYS A 207 -2.74 -9.10 12.01
C LYS A 207 -4.07 -9.64 11.51
N ARG A 208 -5.17 -8.88 11.68
CA ARG A 208 -6.51 -9.27 11.17
C ARG A 208 -6.52 -9.40 9.66
N ILE A 209 -5.96 -8.44 8.93
CA ILE A 209 -5.93 -8.46 7.46
C ILE A 209 -5.15 -9.68 6.94
N ILE A 210 -4.03 -10.02 7.57
CA ILE A 210 -3.17 -11.12 7.15
C ILE A 210 -3.80 -12.47 7.44
N PHE A 211 -4.28 -12.69 8.67
CA PHE A 211 -4.67 -14.03 9.14
C PHE A 211 -6.16 -14.33 9.11
N ASN A 212 -7.02 -13.32 8.85
CA ASN A 212 -8.43 -13.64 8.66
C ASN A 212 -8.64 -14.26 7.28
N ASN A 213 -9.33 -15.41 7.27
CA ASN A 213 -9.69 -16.09 6.02
C ASN A 213 -10.69 -15.28 5.19
N ARG A 214 -11.47 -14.40 5.82
CA ARG A 214 -12.47 -13.57 5.13
C ARG A 214 -12.11 -12.09 5.22
N PRO A 215 -12.39 -11.31 4.17
CA PRO A 215 -12.22 -9.87 4.19
C PRO A 215 -13.22 -9.22 5.16
N ALA A 216 -12.88 -8.05 5.66
CA ALA A 216 -13.84 -7.18 6.34
C ALA A 216 -14.99 -6.80 5.39
N SER A 217 -16.10 -6.33 5.95
CA SER A 217 -17.21 -5.76 5.19
C SER A 217 -16.74 -4.59 4.33
N LYS A 218 -17.51 -4.26 3.31
CA LYS A 218 -17.29 -3.03 2.54
C LYS A 218 -17.36 -1.82 3.47
N ILE A 219 -16.55 -0.80 3.20
CA ILE A 219 -16.61 0.45 3.97
C ILE A 219 -17.92 1.20 3.75
N SER A 220 -18.55 0.99 2.60
CA SER A 220 -19.87 1.53 2.26
C SER A 220 -20.56 0.61 1.26
N GLU A 221 -21.88 0.46 1.38
CA GLU A 221 -22.69 -0.20 0.36
C GLU A 221 -23.08 0.76 -0.78
N ASN A 222 -22.86 2.06 -0.61
CA ASN A 222 -23.08 3.04 -1.66
C ASN A 222 -21.88 3.07 -2.63
N PRO A 223 -22.06 2.67 -3.91
CA PRO A 223 -20.97 2.67 -4.89
C PRO A 223 -20.45 4.08 -5.21
N ALA A 224 -21.24 5.13 -4.96
CA ALA A 224 -20.85 6.53 -5.17
C ALA A 224 -20.06 7.11 -3.97
N TRP A 225 -19.90 6.37 -2.88
CA TRP A 225 -19.05 6.79 -1.76
C TRP A 225 -17.65 7.09 -2.25
N TYR A 226 -17.08 8.25 -1.85
CA TYR A 226 -15.87 8.77 -2.48
C TYR A 226 -14.69 7.81 -2.46
N GLU A 227 -14.47 7.07 -1.36
CA GLU A 227 -13.39 6.08 -1.26
C GLU A 227 -13.65 4.84 -2.13
N CYS A 228 -14.91 4.44 -2.31
CA CYS A 228 -15.29 3.33 -3.17
C CYS A 228 -15.20 3.73 -4.66
N LYS A 229 -15.69 4.92 -5.02
CA LYS A 229 -15.75 5.40 -6.41
C LYS A 229 -14.37 5.40 -7.09
N PHE A 230 -13.32 5.75 -6.36
CA PHE A 230 -11.94 5.80 -6.87
C PHE A 230 -11.10 4.58 -6.48
N CYS A 231 -11.70 3.55 -5.90
CA CYS A 231 -11.02 2.34 -5.50
C CYS A 231 -10.75 1.42 -6.69
N SER A 232 -9.53 0.87 -6.79
CA SER A 232 -9.19 -0.12 -7.83
C SER A 232 -10.05 -1.39 -7.78
N PHE A 233 -10.66 -1.70 -6.64
CA PHE A 233 -11.56 -2.84 -6.43
C PHE A 233 -13.04 -2.47 -6.55
N HIS A 234 -13.37 -1.27 -7.04
CA HIS A 234 -14.76 -0.82 -7.20
C HIS A 234 -15.59 -1.85 -7.99
N GLY A 235 -15.05 -2.33 -9.12
CA GLY A 235 -15.71 -3.33 -9.97
C GLY A 235 -16.08 -4.61 -9.21
N MET A 236 -15.15 -5.16 -8.43
CA MET A 236 -15.37 -6.37 -7.63
C MET A 236 -16.36 -6.14 -6.49
N CYS A 237 -16.33 -4.97 -5.85
CA CYS A 237 -17.19 -4.68 -4.70
C CYS A 237 -18.61 -4.27 -5.05
N HIS A 238 -18.81 -3.58 -6.19
CA HIS A 238 -20.08 -2.92 -6.51
C HIS A 238 -20.68 -3.24 -7.88
N ASN A 239 -19.87 -3.75 -8.83
CA ASN A 239 -20.33 -3.95 -10.21
C ASN A 239 -20.31 -5.43 -10.66
N GLY A 240 -20.12 -6.38 -9.73
CA GLY A 240 -20.11 -7.78 -10.08
C GLY A 240 -18.92 -8.22 -10.95
N GLU A 241 -17.80 -7.48 -10.92
CA GLU A 241 -16.60 -7.88 -11.68
C GLU A 241 -16.05 -9.21 -11.14
N LEU A 242 -15.99 -10.21 -12.01
CA LEU A 242 -15.44 -11.52 -11.69
C LEU A 242 -13.92 -11.48 -11.50
N PRO A 243 -13.36 -12.31 -10.60
CA PRO A 243 -11.92 -12.40 -10.41
C PRO A 243 -11.24 -12.96 -11.67
N ARG A 244 -10.08 -12.42 -12.02
CA ARG A 244 -9.31 -12.82 -13.21
C ARG A 244 -7.91 -13.32 -12.89
N GLU A 245 -7.36 -12.88 -11.76
CA GLU A 245 -5.97 -13.14 -11.41
C GLU A 245 -5.82 -14.48 -10.69
N LYS A 246 -5.47 -15.52 -11.43
CA LYS A 246 -5.21 -16.85 -10.86
C LYS A 246 -3.80 -16.87 -10.24
N SER A 247 -3.74 -17.15 -8.96
CA SER A 247 -2.51 -17.32 -8.17
C SER A 247 -2.82 -18.12 -6.92
N CYS A 248 -1.84 -18.68 -6.23
CA CYS A 248 -2.14 -19.35 -4.97
C CYS A 248 -2.76 -18.38 -3.95
N ARG A 249 -2.43 -17.08 -3.97
CA ARG A 249 -3.02 -16.11 -3.03
C ARG A 249 -4.50 -15.82 -3.26
N THR A 250 -4.99 -16.00 -4.48
CA THR A 250 -6.42 -15.92 -4.80
C THR A 250 -7.15 -17.25 -4.65
N CYS A 251 -6.41 -18.33 -4.36
CA CYS A 251 -6.96 -19.67 -4.21
C CYS A 251 -7.61 -19.88 -2.84
N MET A 252 -8.73 -20.60 -2.81
CA MET A 252 -9.44 -20.95 -1.58
C MET A 252 -8.66 -21.89 -0.66
N TYR A 253 -7.72 -22.65 -1.22
CA TYR A 253 -6.89 -23.60 -0.48
C TYR A 253 -5.60 -23.02 0.07
N SER A 254 -5.39 -21.71 -0.05
CA SER A 254 -4.14 -21.08 0.34
C SER A 254 -4.31 -20.18 1.58
N THR A 255 -3.49 -20.47 2.60
CA THR A 255 -3.51 -19.75 3.89
C THR A 255 -2.13 -19.18 4.24
N PRO A 256 -2.05 -17.92 4.72
CA PRO A 256 -0.81 -17.37 5.22
C PRO A 256 -0.44 -18.01 6.56
N GLN A 257 0.84 -18.35 6.74
CA GLN A 257 1.35 -18.95 7.96
C GLN A 257 2.09 -17.90 8.82
N PRO A 258 2.09 -18.04 10.15
CA PRO A 258 2.74 -17.08 11.05
C PRO A 258 4.23 -16.84 10.75
N GLU A 259 4.90 -17.83 10.17
CA GLU A 259 6.33 -17.82 9.83
C GLU A 259 6.65 -17.05 8.54
N GLY A 260 5.63 -16.45 7.88
CA GLY A 260 5.81 -15.61 6.69
C GLY A 260 5.67 -16.35 5.36
N THR A 261 5.37 -17.64 5.40
CA THR A 261 5.08 -18.48 4.23
C THR A 261 3.58 -18.55 3.96
N TRP A 262 3.22 -19.17 2.84
CA TRP A 262 1.85 -19.58 2.55
C TRP A 262 1.80 -21.09 2.44
N LYS A 263 0.71 -21.69 2.90
CA LYS A 263 0.48 -23.14 2.80
C LYS A 263 -0.65 -23.43 1.82
N CYS A 264 -0.48 -24.45 1.00
CA CYS A 264 -1.55 -25.03 0.21
C CYS A 264 -2.21 -26.15 1.03
N GLU A 265 -3.45 -25.97 1.48
CA GLU A 265 -4.17 -26.95 2.28
C GLU A 265 -4.62 -28.17 1.44
N LYS A 266 -4.81 -28.02 0.12
CA LYS A 266 -5.19 -29.13 -0.76
C LYS A 266 -4.04 -30.11 -0.98
N HIS A 267 -2.82 -29.59 -1.16
CA HIS A 267 -1.65 -30.41 -1.47
C HIS A 267 -0.69 -30.57 -0.28
N ASP A 268 -1.04 -29.99 0.87
CA ASP A 268 -0.31 -30.07 2.16
C ASP A 268 1.19 -29.71 2.06
N TYR A 269 1.52 -28.60 1.38
CA TYR A 269 2.90 -28.12 1.32
C TYR A 269 3.00 -26.58 1.44
N LEU A 270 4.18 -26.11 1.83
CA LEU A 270 4.51 -24.69 1.89
C LEU A 270 4.83 -24.15 0.50
N LEU A 271 4.19 -23.03 0.15
CA LEU A 271 4.29 -22.42 -1.16
C LEU A 271 5.53 -21.54 -1.27
N THR A 272 6.40 -21.84 -2.23
CA THR A 272 7.48 -20.91 -2.62
C THR A 272 6.89 -19.65 -3.24
N ASP A 273 7.68 -18.59 -3.32
CA ASP A 273 7.25 -17.32 -3.93
C ASP A 273 6.80 -17.49 -5.38
N ASP A 274 7.49 -18.32 -6.15
CA ASP A 274 7.17 -18.60 -7.55
C ASP A 274 5.87 -19.43 -7.66
N ALA A 275 5.69 -20.44 -6.81
CA ALA A 275 4.46 -21.22 -6.74
C ALA A 275 3.26 -20.32 -6.41
N GLN A 276 3.42 -19.37 -5.45
CA GLN A 276 2.36 -18.41 -5.14
C GLN A 276 1.93 -17.60 -6.37
N ALA A 277 2.87 -17.20 -7.24
CA ALA A 277 2.59 -16.37 -8.40
C ALA A 277 1.97 -17.15 -9.56
N GLN A 278 2.39 -18.40 -9.78
CA GLN A 278 1.95 -19.21 -10.91
C GLN A 278 0.56 -19.81 -10.71
N GLY A 279 0.22 -20.22 -9.47
CA GLY A 279 -0.97 -21.03 -9.22
C GLY A 279 -0.80 -22.45 -9.75
N CYS A 280 -1.89 -23.21 -9.82
CA CYS A 280 -1.89 -24.59 -10.36
C CYS A 280 -3.23 -24.92 -11.06
N GLY A 281 -3.32 -26.12 -11.64
CA GLY A 281 -4.54 -26.59 -12.33
C GLY A 281 -5.73 -26.88 -11.38
N ASP A 282 -5.48 -27.02 -10.09
CA ASP A 282 -6.52 -27.22 -9.06
C ASP A 282 -6.97 -25.90 -8.40
N HIS A 283 -6.59 -24.75 -8.98
CA HIS A 283 -6.99 -23.46 -8.46
C HIS A 283 -8.51 -23.29 -8.50
N LEU A 284 -9.08 -22.96 -7.34
CA LEU A 284 -10.43 -22.42 -7.20
C LEU A 284 -10.33 -21.07 -6.50
N PHE A 285 -11.06 -20.08 -6.99
CA PHE A 285 -11.02 -18.75 -6.37
C PHE A 285 -11.56 -18.81 -4.94
N HIS A 286 -10.95 -18.01 -4.07
CA HIS A 286 -11.51 -17.78 -2.75
C HIS A 286 -12.94 -17.24 -2.88
N PRO A 287 -13.94 -17.82 -2.17
CA PRO A 287 -15.37 -17.47 -2.37
C PRO A 287 -15.65 -15.97 -2.23
N ASP A 288 -14.99 -15.29 -1.29
CA ASP A 288 -15.17 -13.84 -1.08
C ASP A 288 -14.58 -12.95 -2.21
N LEU A 289 -13.92 -13.53 -3.20
CA LEU A 289 -13.52 -12.86 -4.44
C LEU A 289 -14.57 -12.94 -5.54
N VAL A 290 -15.50 -13.89 -5.43
CA VAL A 290 -16.56 -14.12 -6.44
C VAL A 290 -17.80 -13.31 -6.05
N PRO A 291 -18.36 -12.49 -6.97
CA PRO A 291 -19.55 -11.68 -6.68
C PRO A 291 -20.86 -12.48 -6.88
N GLY A 292 -20.97 -13.63 -6.23
CA GLY A 292 -22.12 -14.54 -6.35
C GLY A 292 -22.26 -15.44 -5.15
N GLU A 293 -23.39 -16.13 -5.09
CA GLU A 293 -23.66 -17.16 -4.08
C GLU A 293 -23.28 -18.52 -4.63
N GLN A 294 -22.56 -19.32 -3.85
CA GLN A 294 -22.23 -20.70 -4.21
C GLN A 294 -23.53 -21.53 -4.25
N THR A 295 -23.83 -22.12 -5.38
CA THR A 295 -25.08 -22.89 -5.60
C THR A 295 -24.85 -24.37 -5.82
N ASP A 296 -23.68 -24.76 -6.34
CA ASP A 296 -23.33 -26.17 -6.52
C ASP A 296 -21.81 -26.36 -6.48
N TYR A 297 -21.33 -27.58 -6.26
CA TYR A 297 -19.91 -27.89 -6.26
C TYR A 297 -19.65 -29.38 -6.55
N GLY A 298 -18.45 -29.66 -7.02
CA GLY A 298 -17.97 -31.02 -7.22
C GLY A 298 -16.46 -31.10 -7.15
N GLU A 299 -15.91 -32.24 -7.53
CA GLU A 299 -14.47 -32.43 -7.50
C GLU A 299 -13.77 -31.49 -8.52
N GLY A 300 -13.11 -30.46 -8.00
CA GLY A 300 -12.33 -29.48 -8.77
C GLY A 300 -13.15 -28.38 -9.45
N TRP A 301 -14.41 -28.17 -9.05
CA TRP A 301 -15.22 -27.05 -9.53
C TRP A 301 -16.22 -26.55 -8.50
N VAL A 302 -16.64 -25.30 -8.66
CA VAL A 302 -17.67 -24.63 -7.87
C VAL A 302 -18.53 -23.80 -8.81
N GLU A 303 -19.87 -23.92 -8.70
CA GLU A 303 -20.84 -23.08 -9.42
C GLU A 303 -21.32 -21.94 -8.51
N TYR A 304 -21.36 -20.75 -9.06
CA TYR A 304 -21.91 -19.56 -8.41
C TYR A 304 -23.09 -19.01 -9.21
N THR A 305 -24.13 -18.58 -8.51
CA THR A 305 -25.20 -17.78 -9.10
C THR A 305 -24.88 -16.30 -8.83
N LEU A 306 -24.71 -15.53 -9.90
CA LEU A 306 -24.40 -14.11 -9.85
C LEU A 306 -25.66 -13.27 -9.56
N SER A 307 -25.49 -11.99 -9.26
CA SER A 307 -26.58 -11.08 -8.91
C SER A 307 -27.63 -10.85 -10.04
N ASP A 308 -27.23 -11.09 -11.29
CA ASP A 308 -28.13 -11.06 -12.47
C ASP A 308 -28.84 -12.37 -12.75
N GLY A 309 -28.65 -13.39 -11.89
CA GLY A 309 -29.18 -14.73 -12.03
C GLY A 309 -28.41 -15.64 -12.99
N SER A 310 -27.35 -15.16 -13.62
CA SER A 310 -26.48 -16.00 -14.46
C SER A 310 -25.63 -16.92 -13.59
N LYS A 311 -25.19 -18.04 -14.19
CA LYS A 311 -24.32 -19.00 -13.54
C LYS A 311 -22.88 -18.83 -14.02
N TRP A 312 -21.96 -18.91 -13.09
CA TRP A 312 -20.53 -18.89 -13.36
C TRP A 312 -19.83 -20.09 -12.71
N LEU A 313 -19.06 -20.81 -13.51
CA LEU A 313 -18.33 -22.00 -13.09
C LEU A 313 -16.86 -21.66 -12.86
N ASP A 314 -16.36 -21.91 -11.65
CA ASP A 314 -14.96 -21.85 -11.28
C ASP A 314 -14.35 -23.26 -11.27
N GLY A 315 -13.17 -23.45 -11.85
CA GLY A 315 -12.47 -24.72 -11.88
C GLY A 315 -12.50 -25.43 -13.23
N LYS A 316 -12.51 -26.75 -13.22
CA LYS A 316 -12.41 -27.56 -14.45
C LYS A 316 -13.66 -27.43 -15.32
N ASN A 317 -13.41 -27.12 -16.60
CA ASN A 317 -14.33 -27.47 -17.66
C ASN A 317 -14.14 -28.94 -18.04
#